data_ac0d18787cc48955b2f8c342bb92e532
#
_entry.id   ac0d18787cc48955b2f8c342bb92e532
#
_cell.length_a   1.000
_cell.length_b   1.000
_cell.length_c   1.000
_cell.angle_alpha   90.00
_cell.angle_beta   90.00
_cell.angle_gamma   90.00
#
_symmetry.space_group_name_H-M   'P 1'
#
loop_
_entity.id
_entity.type
_entity.pdbx_description
1 polymer ?
#
loop_
_entity_poly.entity_id
_entity_poly.type
_entity_poly.pdbx_seq_one_letter_code
_entity_poly.pdbx_strand_id
1 'polypeptide(L)'
;MRSLLALSLAAWVEAVEVFVMLGLDTVTSSGELKDPQALKGQLQQLKGGNVDGVMADVWWGATEPSPKSYNFDAYKQLLELCKEVGLKAQLVTSFHQCGGNVGDTCNIPLPSFVTGEKDIWYKDQHGHEDKEYISLFADNVTIAGRTPLQMYKDWFDALAQLDMSSVAEIQVGMGPAGELRYPAYQLSQWQFCGVGAFQCYDAHALRSLAAAGQAAGHPEWTKPPSDAGDYNSRPNDAAFFQEGYKSDFGRFFLKWYSNQLLQHGAAVLQLAKSSFESSKVRLAGKVAGIHWWYKAPHHAAELTSGYYNADGQDGYGAIASVFQATGAGVDFTCMEMADTEQSADCASGPEELVKQVMSSTSSHSIALGGENALPRYDDTAYGKIESYKSGMEVFTYLRLGSDLLNGDNWSRFQNFVNQMHQGLSVVV
;
A
#
# COMPACT_ATOMS: atom_id res chain seq x y z
N MET A 1 -49.80 -8.47 32.51
CA MET A 1 -49.22 -7.63 31.47
C MET A 1 -47.82 -7.21 31.95
N ARG A 2 -46.77 -7.84 31.47
CA ARG A 2 -45.37 -7.43 31.69
C ARG A 2 -44.88 -6.76 30.40
N SER A 3 -44.71 -5.44 30.45
CA SER A 3 -44.09 -4.65 29.37
C SER A 3 -42.62 -5.06 29.27
N LEU A 4 -42.24 -5.70 28.16
CA LEU A 4 -40.87 -5.81 27.76
C LEU A 4 -40.42 -4.45 27.18
N LEU A 5 -39.62 -3.70 27.92
CA LEU A 5 -38.84 -2.62 27.34
C LEU A 5 -37.74 -3.27 26.46
N ALA A 6 -37.89 -3.13 25.16
CA ALA A 6 -36.80 -3.36 24.23
C ALA A 6 -35.78 -2.21 24.39
N LEU A 7 -34.63 -2.47 25.02
CA LEU A 7 -33.49 -1.59 24.93
C LEU A 7 -32.92 -1.73 23.51
N SER A 8 -33.13 -0.74 22.65
CA SER A 8 -32.40 -0.59 21.42
C SER A 8 -30.95 -0.22 21.78
N LEU A 9 -30.03 -1.14 21.64
CA LEU A 9 -28.60 -0.83 21.62
C LEU A 9 -28.32 -0.08 20.30
N ALA A 10 -28.22 1.24 20.37
CA ALA A 10 -27.68 2.03 19.29
C ALA A 10 -26.19 1.70 19.23
N ALA A 11 -25.75 0.97 18.18
CA ALA A 11 -24.34 0.85 17.87
C ALA A 11 -23.88 2.22 17.33
N TRP A 12 -23.06 2.90 18.12
CA TRP A 12 -22.36 4.10 17.64
C TRP A 12 -21.25 3.63 16.71
N VAL A 13 -21.29 4.01 15.45
CA VAL A 13 -20.13 3.93 14.58
C VAL A 13 -19.21 5.08 14.99
N GLU A 14 -17.98 4.76 15.36
CA GLU A 14 -17.00 5.76 15.76
C GLU A 14 -16.73 6.75 14.63
N ALA A 15 -16.32 7.97 14.98
CA ALA A 15 -15.88 8.98 14.02
C ALA A 15 -14.64 8.47 13.26
N VAL A 16 -14.60 8.69 11.95
CA VAL A 16 -13.43 8.33 11.14
C VAL A 16 -12.39 9.44 11.24
N GLU A 17 -11.19 9.12 11.73
CA GLU A 17 -10.09 10.08 11.78
C GLU A 17 -9.62 10.43 10.36
N VAL A 18 -9.31 11.71 10.12
CA VAL A 18 -8.82 12.20 8.82
C VAL A 18 -7.39 12.68 8.93
N PHE A 19 -6.53 12.06 8.13
CA PHE A 19 -5.14 12.44 7.97
C PHE A 19 -4.90 13.06 6.58
N VAL A 20 -3.81 13.81 6.46
CA VAL A 20 -3.35 14.34 5.17
C VAL A 20 -1.90 13.93 4.97
N MET A 21 -1.63 13.23 3.86
CA MET A 21 -0.26 12.88 3.49
C MET A 21 0.50 14.13 3.10
N LEU A 22 1.68 14.32 3.67
CA LEU A 22 2.62 15.39 3.33
C LEU A 22 3.22 15.19 1.92
N GLY A 23 3.90 16.20 1.41
CA GLY A 23 4.67 16.05 0.17
C GLY A 23 5.72 14.94 0.30
N LEU A 24 5.95 14.18 -0.75
CA LEU A 24 6.89 13.04 -0.75
C LEU A 24 8.32 13.47 -0.41
N ASP A 25 8.69 14.69 -0.73
CA ASP A 25 10.01 15.29 -0.44
C ASP A 25 10.01 16.19 0.81
N THR A 26 9.03 16.03 1.71
CA THR A 26 9.00 16.74 3.01
C THR A 26 10.28 16.47 3.79
N VAL A 27 10.81 15.25 3.73
CA VAL A 27 12.19 14.94 4.06
C VAL A 27 12.94 14.69 2.77
N THR A 28 14.01 15.42 2.54
CA THR A 28 14.80 15.37 1.32
C THR A 28 15.64 14.10 1.22
N SER A 29 16.20 13.82 0.05
CA SER A 29 17.15 12.70 -0.15
C SER A 29 18.43 12.82 0.71
N SER A 30 18.76 14.04 1.20
CA SER A 30 19.86 14.27 2.14
C SER A 30 19.48 14.04 3.61
N GLY A 31 18.22 13.68 3.89
CA GLY A 31 17.73 13.45 5.27
C GLY A 31 17.45 14.74 6.05
N GLU A 32 17.11 15.82 5.35
CA GLU A 32 16.81 17.13 5.93
C GLU A 32 15.31 17.43 5.80
N LEU A 33 14.73 18.07 6.82
CA LEU A 33 13.35 18.56 6.75
C LEU A 33 13.28 19.79 5.85
N LYS A 34 12.47 19.70 4.79
CA LYS A 34 12.31 20.78 3.81
C LYS A 34 11.46 21.91 4.41
N ASP A 35 11.99 23.12 4.44
CA ASP A 35 11.31 24.32 4.94
C ASP A 35 10.44 24.10 6.19
N PRO A 36 11.04 23.88 7.37
CA PRO A 36 10.30 23.59 8.60
C PRO A 36 9.31 24.70 9.00
N GLN A 37 9.60 25.97 8.63
CA GLN A 37 8.72 27.08 8.98
C GLN A 37 7.46 27.11 8.11
N ALA A 38 7.59 26.90 6.81
CA ALA A 38 6.45 26.79 5.91
C ALA A 38 5.60 25.55 6.28
N LEU A 39 6.25 24.42 6.54
CA LEU A 39 5.58 23.21 6.99
C LEU A 39 4.77 23.45 8.27
N LYS A 40 5.34 24.11 9.28
CA LYS A 40 4.61 24.46 10.52
C LYS A 40 3.34 25.27 10.24
N GLY A 41 3.42 26.25 9.32
CA GLY A 41 2.23 27.02 8.91
C GLY A 41 1.15 26.15 8.26
N GLN A 42 1.54 25.20 7.40
CA GLN A 42 0.62 24.23 6.79
C GLN A 42 -0.01 23.30 7.83
N LEU A 43 0.78 22.79 8.78
CA LEU A 43 0.27 21.95 9.88
C LEU A 43 -0.74 22.70 10.75
N GLN A 44 -0.49 23.99 11.05
CA GLN A 44 -1.42 24.84 11.76
C GLN A 44 -2.73 25.05 10.99
N GLN A 45 -2.66 25.21 9.67
CA GLN A 45 -3.85 25.32 8.81
C GLN A 45 -4.65 24.02 8.82
N LEU A 46 -3.99 22.85 8.67
CA LEU A 46 -4.65 21.54 8.78
C LEU A 46 -5.34 21.38 10.12
N LYS A 47 -4.68 21.72 11.23
CA LYS A 47 -5.26 21.65 12.58
C LYS A 47 -6.47 22.58 12.73
N GLY A 48 -6.38 23.80 12.18
CA GLY A 48 -7.49 24.75 12.13
C GLY A 48 -8.68 24.26 11.29
N GLY A 49 -8.44 23.33 10.35
CA GLY A 49 -9.45 22.64 9.56
C GLY A 49 -10.00 21.34 10.18
N ASN A 50 -9.71 21.11 11.46
CA ASN A 50 -10.14 19.91 12.20
C ASN A 50 -9.53 18.58 11.73
N VAL A 51 -8.39 18.62 11.00
CA VAL A 51 -7.63 17.43 10.61
C VAL A 51 -6.99 16.79 11.85
N ASP A 52 -7.00 15.47 11.95
CA ASP A 52 -6.49 14.73 13.11
C ASP A 52 -4.99 14.55 13.07
N GLY A 53 -4.42 14.39 11.88
CA GLY A 53 -3.00 14.15 11.75
C GLY A 53 -2.47 14.26 10.32
N VAL A 54 -1.20 13.92 10.17
CA VAL A 54 -0.52 13.89 8.88
C VAL A 54 0.16 12.54 8.67
N MET A 55 0.37 12.17 7.40
CA MET A 55 1.13 10.99 7.00
C MET A 55 2.44 11.43 6.33
N ALA A 56 3.52 10.74 6.60
CA ALA A 56 4.82 11.01 5.96
C ALA A 56 5.56 9.72 5.65
N ASP A 57 6.21 9.69 4.48
CA ASP A 57 7.16 8.63 4.14
C ASP A 57 8.45 8.78 4.95
N VAL A 58 8.89 7.69 5.57
CA VAL A 58 10.19 7.58 6.21
C VAL A 58 11.10 6.80 5.27
N TRP A 59 11.84 7.54 4.46
CA TRP A 59 12.63 7.02 3.36
C TRP A 59 13.87 6.28 3.84
N TRP A 60 13.98 5.01 3.50
CA TRP A 60 15.16 4.20 3.84
C TRP A 60 16.45 4.79 3.28
N GLY A 61 16.42 5.21 2.02
CA GLY A 61 17.59 5.80 1.36
C GLY A 61 18.09 7.11 1.96
N ALA A 62 17.19 7.87 2.61
CA ALA A 62 17.55 9.10 3.32
C ALA A 62 18.03 8.86 4.75
N THR A 63 17.64 7.75 5.35
CA THR A 63 17.84 7.48 6.79
C THR A 63 18.93 6.47 7.10
N GLU A 64 19.37 5.64 6.15
CA GLU A 64 20.51 4.71 6.31
C GLU A 64 21.57 4.96 5.22
N PRO A 65 22.33 6.06 5.28
CA PRO A 65 23.32 6.43 4.26
C PRO A 65 24.48 5.42 4.15
N SER A 66 24.76 4.66 5.19
CA SER A 66 25.70 3.54 5.22
C SER A 66 25.19 2.44 6.13
N PRO A 67 25.63 1.17 5.96
CA PRO A 67 25.09 0.05 6.70
C PRO A 67 25.09 0.27 8.23
N LYS A 68 23.91 0.17 8.84
CA LYS A 68 23.67 0.38 10.29
C LYS A 68 23.96 1.79 10.82
N SER A 69 24.11 2.78 9.94
CA SER A 69 24.25 4.17 10.32
C SER A 69 22.91 4.88 10.06
N TYR A 70 22.12 5.04 11.11
CA TYR A 70 20.76 5.60 11.00
C TYR A 70 20.74 7.05 11.40
N ASN A 71 20.06 7.88 10.58
CA ASN A 71 19.79 9.29 10.87
C ASN A 71 18.30 9.59 10.69
N PHE A 72 17.59 9.77 11.79
CA PHE A 72 16.17 10.13 11.83
C PHE A 72 15.95 11.58 12.32
N ASP A 73 16.95 12.46 12.30
CA ASP A 73 16.83 13.78 12.90
C ASP A 73 15.74 14.65 12.23
N ALA A 74 15.57 14.55 10.92
CA ALA A 74 14.48 15.24 10.22
C ALA A 74 13.10 14.73 10.69
N TYR A 75 12.97 13.44 10.94
CA TYR A 75 11.70 12.84 11.43
C TYR A 75 11.43 13.19 12.89
N LYS A 76 12.47 13.30 13.73
CA LYS A 76 12.32 13.85 15.11
C LYS A 76 11.75 15.26 15.05
N GLN A 77 12.33 16.13 14.21
CA GLN A 77 11.83 17.50 14.02
C GLN A 77 10.39 17.52 13.52
N LEU A 78 10.04 16.66 12.55
CA LEU A 78 8.66 16.53 12.06
C LEU A 78 7.68 16.13 13.19
N LEU A 79 8.03 15.12 13.97
CA LEU A 79 7.19 14.65 15.09
C LEU A 79 7.06 15.71 16.20
N GLU A 80 8.12 16.49 16.46
CA GLU A 80 8.08 17.63 17.38
C GLU A 80 7.13 18.73 16.89
N LEU A 81 7.15 19.06 15.57
CA LEU A 81 6.22 20.00 14.96
C LEU A 81 4.76 19.50 15.05
N CYS A 82 4.52 18.21 14.75
CA CYS A 82 3.19 17.62 14.89
C CYS A 82 2.69 17.74 16.33
N LYS A 83 3.53 17.40 17.31
CA LYS A 83 3.21 17.47 18.74
C LYS A 83 2.95 18.91 19.19
N GLU A 84 3.75 19.88 18.74
CA GLU A 84 3.58 21.30 19.05
C GLU A 84 2.22 21.83 18.53
N VAL A 85 1.83 21.42 17.33
CA VAL A 85 0.56 21.82 16.70
C VAL A 85 -0.64 21.03 17.22
N GLY A 86 -0.40 19.87 17.85
CA GLY A 86 -1.44 18.96 18.33
C GLY A 86 -2.04 18.07 17.23
N LEU A 87 -1.23 17.67 16.27
CA LEU A 87 -1.54 16.69 15.24
C LEU A 87 -0.93 15.33 15.56
N LYS A 88 -1.58 14.26 15.15
CA LYS A 88 -1.03 12.91 15.13
C LYS A 88 -0.16 12.70 13.88
N ALA A 89 0.64 11.64 13.87
CA ALA A 89 1.42 11.25 12.70
C ALA A 89 1.13 9.78 12.31
N GLN A 90 1.05 9.51 11.01
CA GLN A 90 1.22 8.20 10.40
C GLN A 90 2.59 8.19 9.72
N LEU A 91 3.38 7.13 9.95
CA LEU A 91 4.70 6.99 9.36
C LEU A 91 4.72 5.79 8.41
N VAL A 92 4.97 6.04 7.13
CA VAL A 92 5.15 4.99 6.12
C VAL A 92 6.61 4.55 6.12
N THR A 93 6.88 3.28 6.36
CA THR A 93 8.25 2.74 6.32
C THR A 93 8.64 2.43 4.89
N SER A 94 9.21 3.42 4.20
CA SER A 94 9.38 3.41 2.74
C SER A 94 10.70 2.77 2.35
N PHE A 95 10.69 1.43 2.18
CA PHE A 95 11.82 0.64 1.69
C PHE A 95 11.94 0.63 0.16
N HIS A 96 11.09 1.38 -0.51
CA HIS A 96 11.13 1.63 -1.96
C HIS A 96 11.79 2.98 -2.25
N GLN A 97 12.24 3.20 -3.49
CA GLN A 97 12.68 4.52 -3.93
C GLN A 97 11.47 5.42 -4.26
N CYS A 98 11.62 6.74 -4.09
CA CYS A 98 10.71 7.68 -4.72
C CYS A 98 11.13 7.96 -6.15
N GLY A 99 10.20 7.84 -7.07
CA GLY A 99 10.38 8.07 -8.51
C GLY A 99 10.12 6.79 -9.32
N GLY A 100 9.14 6.88 -10.24
CA GLY A 100 8.76 5.77 -11.12
C GLY A 100 7.33 5.28 -10.97
N ASN A 101 6.60 5.69 -9.93
CA ASN A 101 5.18 5.38 -9.75
C ASN A 101 4.28 6.56 -10.11
N VAL A 102 3.00 6.27 -10.28
CA VAL A 102 1.95 7.29 -10.47
C VAL A 102 1.95 8.23 -9.26
N GLY A 103 2.04 9.53 -9.51
CA GLY A 103 2.01 10.55 -8.47
C GLY A 103 3.35 10.83 -7.80
N ASP A 104 4.44 10.18 -8.19
CA ASP A 104 5.77 10.49 -7.67
C ASP A 104 6.25 11.85 -8.18
N THR A 105 6.65 12.71 -7.24
CA THR A 105 7.16 14.07 -7.50
C THR A 105 8.56 14.26 -6.94
N CYS A 106 9.21 13.20 -6.48
CA CYS A 106 10.54 13.24 -5.89
C CYS A 106 11.49 12.22 -6.52
N ASN A 107 12.75 12.33 -6.18
CA ASN A 107 13.78 11.35 -6.50
C ASN A 107 14.59 11.07 -5.24
N ILE A 108 14.23 10.00 -4.54
CA ILE A 108 14.93 9.54 -3.34
C ILE A 108 15.30 8.07 -3.59
N PRO A 109 16.58 7.79 -3.90
CA PRO A 109 17.04 6.44 -4.21
C PRO A 109 17.05 5.56 -2.97
N LEU A 110 17.16 4.26 -3.17
CA LEU A 110 17.52 3.30 -2.12
C LEU A 110 18.95 3.59 -1.60
N PRO A 111 19.33 3.06 -0.40
CA PRO A 111 20.68 3.22 0.11
C PRO A 111 21.75 2.77 -0.91
N SER A 112 22.85 3.51 -1.01
CA SER A 112 23.88 3.27 -2.04
C SER A 112 24.53 1.88 -1.94
N PHE A 113 24.59 1.31 -0.74
CA PHE A 113 25.10 -0.05 -0.53
C PHE A 113 24.13 -1.15 -1.02
N VAL A 114 22.88 -0.78 -1.34
CA VAL A 114 21.88 -1.66 -1.96
C VAL A 114 21.87 -1.45 -3.47
N THR A 115 21.87 -0.19 -3.94
CA THR A 115 21.75 0.11 -5.37
C THR A 115 22.94 -0.39 -6.20
N GLY A 116 24.09 -0.62 -5.57
CA GLY A 116 25.28 -1.19 -6.20
C GLY A 116 25.22 -2.71 -6.40
N GLU A 117 24.28 -3.39 -5.76
CA GLU A 117 24.18 -4.85 -5.82
C GLU A 117 23.52 -5.34 -7.11
N LYS A 118 23.87 -6.58 -7.49
CA LYS A 118 23.32 -7.26 -8.65
C LYS A 118 22.49 -8.45 -8.22
N ASP A 119 21.62 -8.88 -9.13
CA ASP A 119 20.82 -10.10 -8.97
C ASP A 119 19.86 -10.11 -7.75
N ILE A 120 19.49 -8.91 -7.27
CA ILE A 120 18.51 -8.72 -6.18
C ILE A 120 17.26 -7.98 -6.65
N TRP A 121 17.16 -7.67 -7.93
CA TRP A 121 16.09 -6.89 -8.51
C TRP A 121 15.06 -7.77 -9.20
N TYR A 122 13.80 -7.33 -9.19
CA TYR A 122 12.78 -7.95 -10.03
C TYR A 122 13.17 -7.90 -11.49
N LYS A 123 12.81 -8.94 -12.23
CA LYS A 123 12.97 -8.96 -13.69
C LYS A 123 11.68 -9.39 -14.36
N ASP A 124 11.34 -8.70 -15.45
CA ASP A 124 10.28 -9.09 -16.37
C ASP A 124 10.79 -10.14 -17.40
N GLN A 125 9.89 -10.54 -18.30
CA GLN A 125 10.18 -11.52 -19.36
C GLN A 125 11.25 -11.07 -20.36
N HIS A 126 11.53 -9.78 -20.47
CA HIS A 126 12.55 -9.19 -21.34
C HIS A 126 13.88 -8.98 -20.60
N GLY A 127 13.92 -9.23 -19.31
CA GLY A 127 15.08 -9.03 -18.45
C GLY A 127 15.28 -7.59 -18.01
N HIS A 128 14.28 -6.72 -18.17
CA HIS A 128 14.32 -5.38 -17.57
C HIS A 128 14.28 -5.51 -16.05
N GLU A 129 15.19 -4.82 -15.38
CA GLU A 129 15.24 -4.77 -13.92
C GLU A 129 14.39 -3.63 -13.39
N ASP A 130 13.49 -3.94 -12.45
CA ASP A 130 12.89 -2.94 -11.60
C ASP A 130 13.73 -2.77 -10.33
N LYS A 131 14.20 -1.55 -10.08
CA LYS A 131 15.08 -1.21 -8.93
C LYS A 131 14.39 -0.34 -7.88
N GLU A 132 13.09 -0.25 -7.95
CA GLU A 132 12.32 0.52 -7.00
C GLU A 132 12.32 -0.12 -5.61
N TYR A 133 12.27 -1.45 -5.57
CA TYR A 133 12.23 -2.25 -4.35
C TYR A 133 13.05 -3.54 -4.55
N ILE A 134 13.70 -4.03 -3.51
CA ILE A 134 14.42 -5.32 -3.58
C ILE A 134 13.42 -6.44 -3.86
N SER A 135 13.75 -7.32 -4.81
CA SER A 135 12.90 -8.48 -5.10
C SER A 135 12.65 -9.31 -3.87
N LEU A 136 11.40 -9.62 -3.58
CA LEU A 136 11.02 -10.50 -2.47
C LEU A 136 11.68 -11.89 -2.56
N PHE A 137 12.05 -12.32 -3.77
CA PHE A 137 12.81 -13.56 -3.96
C PHE A 137 14.26 -13.47 -3.46
N ALA A 138 14.74 -12.24 -3.18
CA ALA A 138 16.04 -11.97 -2.59
C ALA A 138 16.00 -11.76 -1.07
N ASP A 139 14.87 -11.92 -0.39
CA ASP A 139 14.69 -11.70 1.05
C ASP A 139 15.75 -12.36 1.94
N ASN A 140 16.31 -13.49 1.51
CA ASN A 140 17.34 -14.24 2.20
C ASN A 140 18.73 -14.15 1.54
N VAL A 141 18.92 -13.27 0.57
CA VAL A 141 20.22 -13.03 -0.08
C VAL A 141 21.05 -12.07 0.77
N THR A 142 22.33 -12.40 1.00
CA THR A 142 23.22 -11.55 1.79
C THR A 142 23.71 -10.36 0.96
N ILE A 143 23.43 -9.15 1.43
CA ILE A 143 23.83 -7.86 0.86
C ILE A 143 24.57 -7.09 1.96
N ALA A 144 25.81 -6.65 1.71
CA ALA A 144 26.61 -5.93 2.72
C ALA A 144 26.60 -6.58 4.11
N GLY A 145 26.61 -7.91 4.16
CA GLY A 145 26.66 -8.72 5.40
C GLY A 145 25.30 -8.94 6.10
N ARG A 146 24.18 -8.51 5.52
CA ARG A 146 22.81 -8.72 6.03
C ARG A 146 21.89 -9.19 4.91
N THR A 147 20.83 -9.89 5.24
CA THR A 147 19.71 -10.11 4.30
C THR A 147 18.78 -8.89 4.31
N PRO A 148 17.96 -8.66 3.25
CA PRO A 148 16.93 -7.62 3.25
C PRO A 148 16.04 -7.66 4.48
N LEU A 149 15.55 -8.82 4.89
CA LEU A 149 14.73 -8.95 6.11
C LEU A 149 15.50 -8.53 7.39
N GLN A 150 16.80 -8.82 7.47
CA GLN A 150 17.64 -8.34 8.58
C GLN A 150 17.84 -6.81 8.52
N MET A 151 17.98 -6.24 7.31
CA MET A 151 18.09 -4.78 7.15
C MET A 151 16.81 -4.09 7.58
N TYR A 152 15.64 -4.59 7.16
CA TYR A 152 14.34 -4.05 7.57
C TYR A 152 14.14 -4.13 9.08
N LYS A 153 14.53 -5.27 9.70
CA LYS A 153 14.46 -5.43 11.17
C LYS A 153 15.32 -4.42 11.92
N ASP A 154 16.62 -4.32 11.54
CA ASP A 154 17.56 -3.38 12.16
C ASP A 154 17.04 -1.92 12.01
N TRP A 155 16.46 -1.60 10.86
CA TRP A 155 15.93 -0.27 10.58
C TRP A 155 14.64 0.01 11.39
N PHE A 156 13.71 -0.96 11.50
CA PHE A 156 12.54 -0.84 12.36
C PHE A 156 12.93 -0.64 13.83
N ASP A 157 13.92 -1.39 14.31
CA ASP A 157 14.41 -1.26 15.68
C ASP A 157 14.99 0.15 15.94
N ALA A 158 15.68 0.71 14.96
CA ALA A 158 16.24 2.05 15.06
C ALA A 158 15.12 3.13 15.02
N LEU A 159 14.13 2.98 14.13
CA LEU A 159 12.97 3.89 14.06
C LEU A 159 12.16 3.85 15.35
N ALA A 160 11.98 2.68 15.94
CA ALA A 160 11.23 2.49 17.19
C ALA A 160 11.85 3.19 18.43
N GLN A 161 13.09 3.69 18.32
CA GLN A 161 13.73 4.49 19.37
C GLN A 161 13.27 5.96 19.40
N LEU A 162 12.54 6.41 18.38
CA LEU A 162 11.98 7.76 18.38
C LEU A 162 10.85 7.91 19.41
N ASP A 163 10.54 9.15 19.79
CA ASP A 163 9.36 9.42 20.60
C ASP A 163 8.08 9.17 19.79
N MET A 164 7.48 8.01 19.98
CA MET A 164 6.25 7.57 19.31
C MET A 164 4.97 8.16 19.91
N SER A 165 5.06 9.09 20.88
CA SER A 165 3.88 9.58 21.61
C SER A 165 2.85 10.33 20.75
N SER A 166 3.25 10.89 19.61
CA SER A 166 2.38 11.52 18.61
C SER A 166 2.09 10.60 17.39
N VAL A 167 2.71 9.42 17.33
CA VAL A 167 2.52 8.49 16.21
C VAL A 167 1.29 7.63 16.47
N ALA A 168 0.30 7.75 15.60
CA ALA A 168 -0.93 6.95 15.66
C ALA A 168 -0.75 5.60 14.96
N GLU A 169 0.06 5.58 13.89
CA GLU A 169 0.19 4.40 13.04
C GLU A 169 1.55 4.32 12.36
N ILE A 170 2.05 3.10 12.22
CA ILE A 170 3.14 2.73 11.32
C ILE A 170 2.55 1.95 10.15
N GLN A 171 2.64 2.51 8.96
CA GLN A 171 2.30 1.82 7.71
C GLN A 171 3.53 1.10 7.18
N VAL A 172 3.47 -0.23 7.20
CA VAL A 172 4.62 -1.08 6.84
C VAL A 172 4.75 -1.18 5.34
N GLY A 173 5.84 -0.64 4.79
CA GLY A 173 6.19 -0.74 3.37
C GLY A 173 6.66 -2.14 3.00
N MET A 174 6.05 -2.75 1.97
CA MET A 174 6.26 -4.15 1.61
C MET A 174 6.46 -4.36 0.09
N GLY A 175 6.70 -3.29 -0.65
CA GLY A 175 6.86 -3.35 -2.10
C GLY A 175 6.91 -1.97 -2.75
N PRO A 176 6.71 -1.90 -4.07
CA PRO A 176 6.64 -0.66 -4.83
C PRO A 176 5.59 0.29 -4.27
N ALA A 177 5.89 1.57 -4.21
CA ALA A 177 5.03 2.60 -3.59
C ALA A 177 4.64 2.29 -2.12
N GLY A 178 5.37 1.43 -1.44
CA GLY A 178 5.05 0.92 -0.09
C GLY A 178 3.96 -0.14 -0.06
N GLU A 179 3.36 -0.50 -1.20
CA GLU A 179 2.24 -1.43 -1.32
C GLU A 179 2.70 -2.89 -1.38
N LEU A 180 1.93 -3.79 -0.79
CA LEU A 180 2.17 -5.24 -0.90
C LEU A 180 1.78 -5.72 -2.30
N ARG A 181 2.67 -5.55 -3.27
CA ARG A 181 2.49 -5.98 -4.67
C ARG A 181 3.82 -6.18 -5.38
N TYR A 182 3.77 -6.84 -6.52
CA TYR A 182 4.87 -6.82 -7.49
C TYR A 182 4.86 -5.51 -8.32
N PRO A 183 6.02 -5.09 -8.90
CA PRO A 183 6.10 -3.90 -9.76
C PRO A 183 5.57 -4.18 -11.19
N ALA A 184 4.33 -4.68 -11.29
CA ALA A 184 3.74 -5.13 -12.55
C ALA A 184 3.39 -4.02 -13.53
N TYR A 185 3.29 -2.76 -13.07
CA TYR A 185 2.84 -1.62 -13.85
C TYR A 185 3.69 -0.37 -13.61
N GLN A 186 5.00 -0.51 -13.64
CA GLN A 186 5.94 0.61 -13.54
C GLN A 186 5.81 1.58 -14.73
N LEU A 187 5.80 2.90 -14.46
CA LEU A 187 5.52 3.93 -15.49
C LEU A 187 6.52 3.97 -16.63
N SER A 188 7.74 3.47 -16.44
CA SER A 188 8.73 3.41 -17.51
C SER A 188 8.37 2.42 -18.63
N GLN A 189 7.48 1.47 -18.36
CA GLN A 189 7.09 0.39 -19.27
C GLN A 189 5.58 0.34 -19.53
N TRP A 190 4.78 0.72 -18.56
CA TRP A 190 3.33 0.51 -18.55
C TRP A 190 2.55 1.80 -18.80
N GLN A 191 1.42 1.66 -19.47
CA GLN A 191 0.39 2.69 -19.63
C GLN A 191 -0.98 2.13 -19.20
N PHE A 192 -1.79 2.97 -18.59
CA PHE A 192 -3.16 2.60 -18.23
C PHE A 192 -3.99 2.30 -19.49
N CYS A 193 -4.69 1.22 -19.61
CA CYS A 193 -4.92 0.12 -18.68
C CYS A 193 -4.33 -1.22 -19.19
N GLY A 194 -3.06 -1.25 -19.48
CA GLY A 194 -2.37 -2.48 -19.83
C GLY A 194 -2.48 -3.54 -18.72
N VAL A 195 -2.37 -4.82 -19.07
CA VAL A 195 -2.50 -5.93 -18.09
C VAL A 195 -1.35 -5.98 -17.08
N GLY A 196 -0.24 -5.26 -17.34
CA GLY A 196 0.98 -5.40 -16.56
C GLY A 196 1.80 -6.64 -16.94
N ALA A 197 2.94 -6.82 -16.32
CA ALA A 197 3.83 -7.96 -16.60
C ALA A 197 4.23 -8.68 -15.31
N PHE A 198 4.30 -10.01 -15.36
CA PHE A 198 4.83 -10.81 -14.26
C PHE A 198 6.30 -10.47 -13.98
N GLN A 199 6.67 -10.37 -12.69
CA GLN A 199 7.97 -9.90 -12.21
C GLN A 199 8.75 -11.01 -11.51
N CYS A 200 8.92 -12.15 -12.16
CA CYS A 200 9.52 -13.36 -11.58
C CYS A 200 10.52 -14.06 -12.52
N TYR A 201 11.24 -13.27 -13.30
CA TYR A 201 12.27 -13.79 -14.23
C TYR A 201 13.70 -13.60 -13.71
N ASP A 202 13.89 -13.10 -12.49
CA ASP A 202 15.19 -13.11 -11.83
C ASP A 202 15.60 -14.54 -11.43
N ALA A 203 16.90 -14.75 -11.22
CA ALA A 203 17.44 -16.08 -10.97
C ALA A 203 16.92 -16.73 -9.67
N HIS A 204 16.56 -15.94 -8.66
CA HIS A 204 16.01 -16.47 -7.41
C HIS A 204 14.56 -16.90 -7.58
N ALA A 205 13.76 -16.09 -8.29
CA ALA A 205 12.38 -16.42 -8.63
C ALA A 205 12.30 -17.71 -9.47
N LEU A 206 13.11 -17.81 -10.53
CA LEU A 206 13.12 -19.00 -11.38
C LEU A 206 13.53 -20.26 -10.63
N ARG A 207 14.48 -20.19 -9.70
CA ARG A 207 14.84 -21.33 -8.83
C ARG A 207 13.70 -21.71 -7.89
N SER A 208 13.03 -20.73 -7.31
CA SER A 208 11.87 -20.95 -6.44
C SER A 208 10.72 -21.62 -7.18
N LEU A 209 10.41 -21.14 -8.40
CA LEU A 209 9.36 -21.72 -9.24
C LEU A 209 9.70 -23.17 -9.64
N ALA A 210 10.92 -23.43 -10.07
CA ALA A 210 11.37 -24.78 -10.45
C ALA A 210 11.28 -25.76 -9.26
N ALA A 211 11.70 -25.32 -8.07
CA ALA A 211 11.60 -26.13 -6.86
C ALA A 211 10.12 -26.43 -6.49
N ALA A 212 9.24 -25.42 -6.62
CA ALA A 212 7.80 -25.60 -6.39
C ALA A 212 7.18 -26.55 -7.41
N GLY A 213 7.54 -26.44 -8.71
CA GLY A 213 7.10 -27.36 -9.77
C GLY A 213 7.50 -28.81 -9.48
N GLN A 214 8.76 -29.02 -9.09
CA GLN A 214 9.23 -30.35 -8.71
C GLN A 214 8.47 -30.92 -7.50
N ALA A 215 8.22 -30.09 -6.47
CA ALA A 215 7.45 -30.48 -5.30
C ALA A 215 6.00 -30.82 -5.62
N ALA A 216 5.42 -30.19 -6.65
CA ALA A 216 4.08 -30.47 -7.15
C ALA A 216 4.02 -31.72 -8.06
N GLY A 217 5.15 -32.37 -8.36
CA GLY A 217 5.21 -33.52 -9.27
C GLY A 217 5.33 -33.15 -10.76
N HIS A 218 5.64 -31.90 -11.06
CA HIS A 218 5.73 -31.32 -12.38
C HIS A 218 7.14 -30.67 -12.60
N PRO A 219 8.19 -31.47 -12.73
CA PRO A 219 9.55 -30.94 -12.90
C PRO A 219 9.75 -30.11 -14.18
N GLU A 220 8.83 -30.16 -15.13
CA GLU A 220 8.79 -29.33 -16.34
C GLU A 220 8.29 -27.89 -16.07
N TRP A 221 7.63 -27.63 -14.95
CA TRP A 221 7.11 -26.29 -14.61
C TRP A 221 8.20 -25.40 -13.99
N THR A 222 9.09 -24.93 -14.83
CA THR A 222 10.30 -24.19 -14.42
C THR A 222 10.34 -22.75 -14.86
N LYS A 223 9.35 -22.28 -15.63
CA LYS A 223 9.29 -20.94 -16.20
C LYS A 223 7.89 -20.35 -16.04
N PRO A 224 7.78 -19.01 -15.90
CA PRO A 224 6.51 -18.31 -15.94
C PRO A 224 5.78 -18.52 -17.30
N PRO A 225 4.47 -18.20 -17.38
CA PRO A 225 3.72 -18.29 -18.64
C PRO A 225 4.37 -17.45 -19.75
N SER A 226 4.53 -18.02 -20.94
CA SER A 226 5.11 -17.33 -22.10
C SER A 226 4.07 -16.58 -22.95
N ASP A 227 2.80 -16.74 -22.65
CA ASP A 227 1.64 -16.23 -23.39
C ASP A 227 0.79 -15.23 -22.59
N ALA A 228 1.37 -14.66 -21.54
CA ALA A 228 0.71 -13.66 -20.68
C ALA A 228 0.75 -12.22 -21.24
N GLY A 229 1.29 -12.04 -22.44
CA GLY A 229 1.44 -10.72 -23.05
C GLY A 229 2.55 -9.90 -22.42
N ASP A 230 2.41 -8.58 -22.48
CA ASP A 230 3.38 -7.60 -22.00
C ASP A 230 2.65 -6.48 -21.25
N TYR A 231 3.39 -5.54 -20.68
CA TYR A 231 2.87 -4.42 -19.86
C TYR A 231 1.60 -3.77 -20.43
N ASN A 232 1.59 -3.50 -21.74
CA ASN A 232 0.53 -2.77 -22.41
C ASN A 232 -0.43 -3.66 -23.21
N SER A 233 -0.30 -4.98 -23.12
CA SER A 233 -1.23 -5.91 -23.76
C SER A 233 -2.64 -5.76 -23.20
N ARG A 234 -3.61 -6.04 -24.06
CA ARG A 234 -5.00 -6.25 -23.63
C ARG A 234 -5.19 -7.73 -23.29
N PRO A 235 -6.11 -8.09 -22.40
CA PRO A 235 -6.32 -9.51 -22.05
C PRO A 235 -6.64 -10.40 -23.26
N ASN A 236 -7.34 -9.85 -24.25
CA ASN A 236 -7.66 -10.58 -25.47
C ASN A 236 -6.44 -10.86 -26.38
N ASP A 237 -5.34 -10.15 -26.18
CA ASP A 237 -4.09 -10.34 -26.92
C ASP A 237 -3.15 -11.33 -26.24
N ALA A 238 -3.52 -11.82 -25.05
CA ALA A 238 -2.71 -12.70 -24.22
C ALA A 238 -3.49 -13.98 -23.87
N ALA A 239 -3.13 -15.11 -24.47
CA ALA A 239 -3.85 -16.37 -24.30
C ALA A 239 -3.93 -16.84 -22.85
N PHE A 240 -2.92 -16.51 -22.04
CA PHE A 240 -2.93 -16.82 -20.61
C PHE A 240 -4.16 -16.24 -19.90
N PHE A 241 -4.56 -15.00 -20.18
CA PHE A 241 -5.73 -14.37 -19.54
C PHE A 241 -7.07 -14.78 -20.16
N GLN A 242 -7.07 -15.51 -21.27
CA GLN A 242 -8.33 -16.07 -21.84
C GLN A 242 -8.67 -17.39 -21.16
N GLU A 243 -7.80 -18.39 -21.24
CA GLU A 243 -8.03 -19.72 -20.66
C GLU A 243 -6.82 -20.28 -19.90
N GLY A 244 -5.61 -19.75 -20.17
CA GLY A 244 -4.37 -20.25 -19.59
C GLY A 244 -4.34 -20.18 -18.06
N TYR A 245 -4.91 -19.14 -17.46
CA TYR A 245 -4.96 -18.97 -16.01
C TYR A 245 -5.82 -20.03 -15.29
N LYS A 246 -6.74 -20.71 -16.00
CA LYS A 246 -7.56 -21.82 -15.49
C LYS A 246 -6.94 -23.20 -15.71
N SER A 247 -5.86 -23.30 -16.50
CA SER A 247 -5.15 -24.56 -16.69
C SER A 247 -4.49 -25.04 -15.39
N ASP A 248 -4.12 -26.31 -15.32
CA ASP A 248 -3.42 -26.85 -14.15
C ASP A 248 -2.11 -26.08 -13.87
N PHE A 249 -1.35 -25.78 -14.93
CA PHE A 249 -0.15 -24.94 -14.81
C PHE A 249 -0.49 -23.52 -14.38
N GLY A 250 -1.52 -22.89 -14.98
CA GLY A 250 -1.92 -21.52 -14.63
C GLY A 250 -2.31 -21.37 -13.17
N ARG A 251 -3.14 -22.30 -12.66
CA ARG A 251 -3.53 -22.35 -11.24
C ARG A 251 -2.35 -22.58 -10.32
N PHE A 252 -1.44 -23.48 -10.67
CA PHE A 252 -0.21 -23.72 -9.93
C PHE A 252 0.66 -22.46 -9.88
N PHE A 253 0.93 -21.86 -11.05
CA PHE A 253 1.78 -20.67 -11.16
C PHE A 253 1.23 -19.48 -10.38
N LEU A 254 -0.05 -19.16 -10.55
CA LEU A 254 -0.70 -18.04 -9.86
C LEU A 254 -0.73 -18.25 -8.34
N LYS A 255 -1.00 -19.48 -7.88
CA LYS A 255 -0.93 -19.81 -6.46
C LYS A 255 0.47 -19.66 -5.90
N TRP A 256 1.50 -20.13 -6.62
CA TRP A 256 2.90 -19.94 -6.24
C TRP A 256 3.24 -18.44 -6.17
N TYR A 257 2.93 -17.68 -7.23
CA TYR A 257 3.26 -16.27 -7.35
C TYR A 257 2.62 -15.42 -6.24
N SER A 258 1.34 -15.61 -6.00
CA SER A 258 0.61 -14.96 -4.91
C SER A 258 1.14 -15.37 -3.53
N ASN A 259 1.41 -16.67 -3.30
CA ASN A 259 1.95 -17.14 -2.03
C ASN A 259 3.32 -16.56 -1.70
N GLN A 260 4.20 -16.33 -2.68
CA GLN A 260 5.49 -15.67 -2.45
C GLN A 260 5.29 -14.25 -1.92
N LEU A 261 4.35 -13.50 -2.51
CA LEU A 261 3.99 -12.15 -2.05
C LEU A 261 3.43 -12.17 -0.63
N LEU A 262 2.50 -13.08 -0.33
CA LEU A 262 1.91 -13.21 1.00
C LEU A 262 2.94 -13.60 2.07
N GLN A 263 3.89 -14.49 1.75
CA GLN A 263 4.97 -14.88 2.65
C GLN A 263 5.91 -13.71 2.95
N HIS A 264 6.27 -12.91 1.94
CA HIS A 264 7.05 -11.69 2.11
C HIS A 264 6.30 -10.70 3.02
N GLY A 265 5.04 -10.40 2.73
CA GLY A 265 4.23 -9.51 3.55
C GLY A 265 4.13 -9.97 5.00
N ALA A 266 3.88 -11.26 5.23
CA ALA A 266 3.85 -11.85 6.58
C ALA A 266 5.19 -11.69 7.31
N ALA A 267 6.31 -11.92 6.63
CA ALA A 267 7.64 -11.78 7.21
C ALA A 267 7.92 -10.33 7.62
N VAL A 268 7.69 -9.36 6.72
CA VAL A 268 7.96 -7.94 7.00
C VAL A 268 7.05 -7.40 8.10
N LEU A 269 5.74 -7.72 8.06
CA LEU A 269 4.78 -7.34 9.12
C LEU A 269 5.17 -7.92 10.49
N GLN A 270 5.65 -9.17 10.54
CA GLN A 270 6.09 -9.79 11.79
C GLN A 270 7.35 -9.10 12.35
N LEU A 271 8.28 -8.67 11.49
CA LEU A 271 9.45 -7.89 11.90
C LEU A 271 9.02 -6.54 12.49
N ALA A 272 8.13 -5.81 11.80
CA ALA A 272 7.59 -4.56 12.31
C ALA A 272 6.88 -4.75 13.66
N LYS A 273 6.01 -5.76 13.78
CA LYS A 273 5.33 -6.10 15.04
C LYS A 273 6.33 -6.27 16.19
N SER A 274 7.40 -7.03 15.98
CA SER A 274 8.40 -7.26 17.03
C SER A 274 9.17 -5.99 17.42
N SER A 275 9.34 -5.03 16.52
CA SER A 275 10.05 -3.78 16.78
C SER A 275 9.17 -2.73 17.49
N PHE A 276 7.87 -2.69 17.16
CA PHE A 276 6.95 -1.68 17.69
C PHE A 276 6.02 -2.18 18.81
N GLU A 277 6.19 -3.41 19.29
CA GLU A 277 5.33 -4.04 20.30
C GLU A 277 5.14 -3.18 21.56
N SER A 278 6.19 -2.48 22.01
CA SER A 278 6.16 -1.65 23.22
C SER A 278 5.53 -0.27 23.02
N SER A 279 5.35 0.20 21.79
CA SER A 279 5.01 1.59 21.48
C SER A 279 3.51 1.88 21.47
N LYS A 280 2.65 0.87 21.48
CA LYS A 280 1.17 0.99 21.35
C LYS A 280 0.69 1.67 20.06
N VAL A 281 1.56 1.84 19.08
CA VAL A 281 1.18 2.34 17.75
C VAL A 281 0.41 1.26 17.00
N ARG A 282 -0.58 1.66 16.21
CA ARG A 282 -1.25 0.76 15.28
C ARG A 282 -0.28 0.38 14.14
N LEU A 283 -0.30 -0.88 13.74
CA LEU A 283 0.38 -1.32 12.52
C LEU A 283 -0.64 -1.48 11.40
N ALA A 284 -0.32 -1.01 10.23
CA ALA A 284 -1.08 -1.22 9.01
C ALA A 284 -0.12 -1.52 7.85
N GLY A 285 -0.64 -1.97 6.74
CA GLY A 285 0.12 -2.10 5.51
C GLY A 285 -0.70 -1.70 4.30
N LYS A 286 -0.06 -1.17 3.28
CA LYS A 286 -0.71 -0.68 2.08
C LYS A 286 -1.01 -1.81 1.11
N VAL A 287 -2.22 -1.78 0.53
CA VAL A 287 -2.69 -2.68 -0.52
C VAL A 287 -3.16 -1.85 -1.70
N ALA A 288 -2.67 -2.17 -2.90
CA ALA A 288 -2.94 -1.41 -4.11
C ALA A 288 -4.39 -1.53 -4.58
N GLY A 289 -4.97 -0.42 -5.01
CA GLY A 289 -6.30 -0.35 -5.62
C GLY A 289 -6.28 -0.66 -7.12
N ILE A 290 -6.06 -1.91 -7.49
CA ILE A 290 -5.93 -2.35 -8.89
C ILE A 290 -7.31 -2.55 -9.48
N HIS A 291 -7.94 -1.48 -9.94
CA HIS A 291 -9.34 -1.47 -10.33
C HIS A 291 -9.60 -1.77 -11.81
N TRP A 292 -8.59 -1.69 -12.70
CA TRP A 292 -8.75 -1.99 -14.12
C TRP A 292 -8.70 -3.51 -14.36
N TRP A 293 -9.48 -3.98 -15.29
CA TRP A 293 -9.78 -5.39 -15.55
C TRP A 293 -10.46 -6.12 -14.38
N TYR A 294 -10.88 -5.40 -13.35
CA TYR A 294 -11.54 -5.98 -12.17
C TYR A 294 -12.90 -6.63 -12.51
N LYS A 295 -13.68 -6.01 -13.44
CA LYS A 295 -14.96 -6.57 -13.90
C LYS A 295 -14.82 -7.69 -14.93
N ALA A 296 -13.61 -8.00 -15.35
CA ALA A 296 -13.34 -9.10 -16.26
C ALA A 296 -13.03 -10.38 -15.47
N PRO A 297 -13.47 -11.56 -15.91
CA PRO A 297 -13.34 -12.81 -15.13
C PRO A 297 -11.90 -13.25 -14.88
N HIS A 298 -10.95 -12.75 -15.66
CA HIS A 298 -9.53 -13.08 -15.52
C HIS A 298 -8.76 -12.17 -14.54
N HIS A 299 -9.28 -11.00 -14.16
CA HIS A 299 -8.63 -10.05 -13.25
C HIS A 299 -7.14 -9.81 -13.56
N ALA A 300 -6.79 -9.63 -14.85
CA ALA A 300 -5.40 -9.73 -15.35
C ALA A 300 -4.41 -8.81 -14.62
N ALA A 301 -4.79 -7.57 -14.32
CA ALA A 301 -3.91 -6.62 -13.64
C ALA A 301 -3.63 -6.99 -12.18
N GLU A 302 -4.62 -7.55 -11.49
CA GLU A 302 -4.44 -8.08 -10.13
C GLU A 302 -3.53 -9.30 -10.15
N LEU A 303 -3.72 -10.22 -11.13
CA LEU A 303 -2.88 -11.42 -11.25
C LEU A 303 -1.40 -11.09 -11.48
N THR A 304 -1.09 -10.15 -12.38
CA THR A 304 0.31 -9.74 -12.63
C THR A 304 0.94 -9.03 -11.44
N SER A 305 0.12 -8.39 -10.62
CA SER A 305 0.54 -7.71 -9.38
C SER A 305 0.63 -8.65 -8.17
N GLY A 306 0.27 -9.93 -8.31
CA GLY A 306 0.38 -10.94 -7.27
C GLY A 306 -0.89 -11.20 -6.48
N TYR A 307 -2.02 -10.61 -6.85
CA TYR A 307 -3.30 -10.81 -6.19
C TYR A 307 -4.10 -11.89 -6.94
N TYR A 308 -4.13 -13.11 -6.40
CA TYR A 308 -4.88 -14.19 -7.04
C TYR A 308 -6.37 -14.07 -6.74
N ASN A 309 -7.02 -13.14 -7.46
CA ASN A 309 -8.44 -12.76 -7.30
C ASN A 309 -9.26 -13.20 -8.52
N ALA A 310 -9.07 -14.43 -9.01
CA ALA A 310 -9.75 -14.97 -10.18
C ALA A 310 -9.99 -16.49 -10.01
N ASP A 311 -10.80 -17.08 -10.87
CA ASP A 311 -11.06 -18.53 -10.88
C ASP A 311 -11.53 -19.06 -9.51
N GLY A 312 -12.42 -18.31 -8.84
CA GLY A 312 -12.96 -18.65 -7.53
C GLY A 312 -12.03 -18.44 -6.34
N GLN A 313 -10.85 -17.84 -6.54
CA GLN A 313 -9.94 -17.43 -5.46
C GLN A 313 -10.29 -16.03 -4.98
N ASP A 314 -10.11 -15.78 -3.68
CA ASP A 314 -10.26 -14.46 -3.04
C ASP A 314 -8.87 -13.93 -2.63
N GLY A 315 -8.25 -13.14 -3.50
CA GLY A 315 -6.93 -12.56 -3.26
C GLY A 315 -6.90 -11.61 -2.07
N TYR A 316 -7.97 -10.84 -1.85
CA TYR A 316 -8.05 -9.89 -0.73
C TYR A 316 -8.36 -10.57 0.60
N GLY A 317 -9.14 -11.65 0.60
CA GLY A 317 -9.32 -12.51 1.77
C GLY A 317 -8.01 -13.18 2.20
N ALA A 318 -7.19 -13.62 1.24
CA ALA A 318 -5.86 -14.17 1.53
C ALA A 318 -4.91 -13.12 2.15
N ILE A 319 -4.91 -11.89 1.63
CA ILE A 319 -4.16 -10.75 2.20
C ILE A 319 -4.68 -10.45 3.62
N ALA A 320 -5.99 -10.29 3.79
CA ALA A 320 -6.60 -10.02 5.10
C ALA A 320 -6.25 -11.07 6.16
N SER A 321 -6.16 -12.34 5.76
CA SER A 321 -5.73 -13.43 6.65
C SER A 321 -4.28 -13.25 7.15
N VAL A 322 -3.36 -12.82 6.28
CA VAL A 322 -1.96 -12.51 6.67
C VAL A 322 -1.92 -11.34 7.65
N PHE A 323 -2.69 -10.29 7.37
CA PHE A 323 -2.75 -9.10 8.23
C PHE A 323 -3.37 -9.42 9.59
N GLN A 324 -4.44 -10.21 9.64
CA GLN A 324 -5.02 -10.70 10.88
C GLN A 324 -4.01 -11.47 11.73
N ALA A 325 -3.24 -12.38 11.13
CA ALA A 325 -2.24 -13.18 11.84
C ALA A 325 -1.14 -12.34 12.49
N THR A 326 -0.82 -11.19 11.89
CA THR A 326 0.18 -10.25 12.42
C THR A 326 -0.43 -9.18 13.32
N GLY A 327 -1.74 -8.99 13.30
CA GLY A 327 -2.46 -7.96 14.04
C GLY A 327 -2.37 -6.57 13.40
N ALA A 328 -2.09 -6.52 12.08
CA ALA A 328 -2.03 -5.29 11.30
C ALA A 328 -3.39 -4.97 10.65
N GLY A 329 -3.69 -3.68 10.47
CA GLY A 329 -4.76 -3.19 9.62
C GLY A 329 -4.35 -3.13 8.15
N VAL A 330 -5.32 -2.91 7.28
CA VAL A 330 -5.12 -2.67 5.84
C VAL A 330 -5.36 -1.21 5.54
N ASP A 331 -4.43 -0.54 4.85
CA ASP A 331 -4.67 0.74 4.18
C ASP A 331 -4.87 0.50 2.69
N PHE A 332 -6.01 0.95 2.19
CA PHE A 332 -6.46 0.66 0.83
C PHE A 332 -6.77 1.94 0.05
N THR A 333 -6.30 2.01 -1.18
CA THR A 333 -6.45 3.18 -2.03
C THR A 333 -7.66 3.08 -2.98
N CYS A 334 -7.84 4.09 -3.85
CA CYS A 334 -8.93 4.31 -4.81
C CYS A 334 -10.34 4.52 -4.21
N MET A 335 -10.44 4.98 -2.95
CA MET A 335 -11.72 5.17 -2.26
C MET A 335 -12.59 6.28 -2.88
N GLU A 336 -12.00 7.21 -3.63
CA GLU A 336 -12.69 8.32 -4.28
C GLU A 336 -13.32 7.98 -5.63
N MET A 337 -12.95 6.83 -6.20
CA MET A 337 -13.29 6.51 -7.59
C MET A 337 -14.69 5.92 -7.73
N ALA A 338 -15.43 6.36 -8.75
CA ALA A 338 -16.70 5.77 -9.15
C ALA A 338 -16.57 4.95 -10.42
N ASP A 339 -17.30 3.85 -10.53
CA ASP A 339 -17.32 2.99 -11.72
C ASP A 339 -17.77 3.76 -12.98
N THR A 340 -18.69 4.71 -12.80
CA THR A 340 -19.22 5.56 -13.90
C THR A 340 -18.21 6.54 -14.48
N GLU A 341 -17.11 6.80 -13.77
CA GLU A 341 -16.02 7.68 -14.20
C GLU A 341 -14.93 6.92 -14.96
N GLN A 342 -15.03 5.59 -15.02
CA GLN A 342 -14.02 4.73 -15.63
C GLN A 342 -14.33 4.41 -17.08
N SER A 343 -13.28 4.22 -17.90
CA SER A 343 -13.43 3.75 -19.27
C SER A 343 -14.01 2.34 -19.31
N ALA A 344 -15.07 2.13 -20.08
CA ALA A 344 -15.66 0.80 -20.29
C ALA A 344 -14.66 -0.19 -20.91
N ASP A 345 -13.72 0.32 -21.75
CA ASP A 345 -12.72 -0.51 -22.43
C ASP A 345 -11.70 -1.15 -21.49
N CYS A 346 -11.60 -0.67 -20.25
CA CYS A 346 -10.70 -1.17 -19.24
C CYS A 346 -11.37 -2.12 -18.23
N ALA A 347 -12.66 -2.40 -18.39
CA ALA A 347 -13.44 -3.22 -17.46
C ALA A 347 -13.17 -2.89 -15.98
N SER A 348 -13.04 -1.59 -15.70
CA SER A 348 -12.68 -1.07 -14.38
C SER A 348 -13.85 -1.16 -13.39
N GLY A 349 -13.58 -1.51 -12.14
CA GLY A 349 -14.58 -1.65 -11.09
C GLY A 349 -14.09 -1.21 -9.72
N PRO A 350 -13.70 0.08 -9.52
CA PRO A 350 -13.20 0.55 -8.23
C PRO A 350 -14.21 0.41 -7.09
N GLU A 351 -15.51 0.64 -7.35
CA GLU A 351 -16.52 0.54 -6.29
C GLU A 351 -16.76 -0.91 -5.82
N GLU A 352 -16.75 -1.87 -6.75
CA GLU A 352 -16.89 -3.29 -6.42
C GLU A 352 -15.65 -3.81 -5.71
N LEU A 353 -14.47 -3.36 -6.14
CA LEU A 353 -13.19 -3.68 -5.52
C LEU A 353 -13.14 -3.18 -4.07
N VAL A 354 -13.48 -1.90 -3.81
CA VAL A 354 -13.54 -1.35 -2.44
C VAL A 354 -14.49 -2.17 -1.56
N LYS A 355 -15.66 -2.55 -2.07
CA LYS A 355 -16.62 -3.39 -1.32
C LYS A 355 -16.06 -4.78 -1.02
N GLN A 356 -15.30 -5.40 -1.93
CA GLN A 356 -14.64 -6.69 -1.68
C GLN A 356 -13.60 -6.54 -0.55
N VAL A 357 -12.77 -5.49 -0.59
CA VAL A 357 -11.78 -5.24 0.46
C VAL A 357 -12.44 -4.98 1.81
N MET A 358 -13.50 -4.14 1.86
CA MET A 358 -14.28 -3.91 3.08
C MET A 358 -14.88 -5.21 3.64
N SER A 359 -15.40 -6.08 2.77
CA SER A 359 -15.92 -7.39 3.18
C SER A 359 -14.82 -8.29 3.72
N SER A 360 -13.66 -8.32 3.07
CA SER A 360 -12.50 -9.13 3.48
C SER A 360 -11.94 -8.66 4.83
N THR A 361 -11.77 -7.35 5.04
CA THR A 361 -11.29 -6.81 6.32
C THR A 361 -12.29 -7.03 7.46
N SER A 362 -13.56 -6.81 7.20
CA SER A 362 -14.64 -7.05 8.18
C SER A 362 -14.73 -8.53 8.58
N SER A 363 -14.68 -9.46 7.63
CA SER A 363 -14.76 -10.91 7.91
C SER A 363 -13.56 -11.43 8.70
N HIS A 364 -12.41 -10.76 8.61
CA HIS A 364 -11.21 -11.06 9.37
C HIS A 364 -11.08 -10.20 10.65
N SER A 365 -12.03 -9.30 10.92
CA SER A 365 -12.00 -8.42 12.09
C SER A 365 -10.69 -7.61 12.20
N ILE A 366 -10.23 -7.06 11.09
CA ILE A 366 -9.06 -6.18 11.02
C ILE A 366 -9.49 -4.76 10.61
N ALA A 367 -8.74 -3.77 11.07
CA ALA A 367 -8.96 -2.37 10.75
C ALA A 367 -8.80 -2.10 9.26
N LEU A 368 -9.63 -1.20 8.71
CA LEU A 368 -9.47 -0.66 7.37
C LEU A 368 -9.21 0.84 7.45
N GLY A 369 -8.09 1.27 6.87
CA GLY A 369 -7.81 2.64 6.49
C GLY A 369 -8.10 2.85 5.01
N GLY A 370 -8.58 4.02 4.64
CA GLY A 370 -8.83 4.38 3.25
C GLY A 370 -7.92 5.50 2.76
N GLU A 371 -7.58 5.47 1.48
CA GLU A 371 -6.82 6.53 0.80
C GLU A 371 -7.46 6.84 -0.57
N ASN A 372 -7.30 8.07 -1.07
CA ASN A 372 -7.57 8.35 -2.47
C ASN A 372 -6.35 8.01 -3.33
N ALA A 373 -6.57 7.54 -4.55
CA ALA A 373 -5.49 7.28 -5.51
C ALA A 373 -5.07 8.56 -6.25
N LEU A 374 -6.05 9.41 -6.60
CA LEU A 374 -5.83 10.64 -7.35
C LEU A 374 -6.28 11.86 -6.56
N PRO A 375 -5.59 13.01 -6.68
CA PRO A 375 -6.02 14.24 -6.01
C PRO A 375 -7.35 14.72 -6.61
N ARG A 376 -8.39 14.76 -5.78
CA ARG A 376 -9.74 15.20 -6.13
C ARG A 376 -10.21 16.19 -5.07
N TYR A 377 -10.91 17.24 -5.50
CA TYR A 377 -11.39 18.33 -4.62
C TYR A 377 -12.89 18.59 -4.80
N ASP A 378 -13.60 17.64 -5.37
CA ASP A 378 -15.02 17.78 -5.72
C ASP A 378 -15.92 16.93 -4.81
N ASP A 379 -17.17 17.35 -4.73
CA ASP A 379 -18.18 16.75 -3.86
C ASP A 379 -18.53 15.31 -4.26
N THR A 380 -18.30 14.92 -5.52
CA THR A 380 -18.53 13.54 -6.00
C THR A 380 -17.51 12.59 -5.36
N ALA A 381 -16.23 12.96 -5.41
CA ALA A 381 -15.16 12.18 -4.80
C ALA A 381 -15.31 12.09 -3.29
N TYR A 382 -15.54 13.22 -2.61
CA TYR A 382 -15.77 13.23 -1.16
C TYR A 382 -16.99 12.41 -0.75
N GLY A 383 -18.13 12.59 -1.45
CA GLY A 383 -19.34 11.82 -1.19
C GLY A 383 -19.16 10.31 -1.42
N LYS A 384 -18.27 9.91 -2.35
CA LYS A 384 -17.91 8.51 -2.56
C LYS A 384 -17.16 7.96 -1.33
N ILE A 385 -16.13 8.65 -0.86
CA ILE A 385 -15.38 8.27 0.34
C ILE A 385 -16.32 8.19 1.57
N GLU A 386 -17.16 9.22 1.78
CA GLU A 386 -18.13 9.27 2.88
C GLU A 386 -19.09 8.06 2.85
N SER A 387 -19.44 7.55 1.67
CA SER A 387 -20.30 6.38 1.53
C SER A 387 -19.72 5.10 2.12
N TYR A 388 -18.40 5.03 2.29
CA TYR A 388 -17.66 3.89 2.85
C TYR A 388 -17.28 4.05 4.33
N LYS A 389 -17.56 5.21 4.94
CA LYS A 389 -17.07 5.54 6.29
C LYS A 389 -17.48 4.53 7.38
N SER A 390 -18.62 3.85 7.23
CA SER A 390 -19.07 2.84 8.20
C SER A 390 -18.18 1.60 8.29
N GLY A 391 -17.27 1.42 7.35
CA GLY A 391 -16.31 0.29 7.30
C GLY A 391 -14.86 0.72 7.43
N MET A 392 -14.60 2.01 7.72
CA MET A 392 -13.24 2.55 7.89
C MET A 392 -13.03 3.08 9.30
N GLU A 393 -11.81 2.98 9.81
CA GLU A 393 -11.37 3.61 11.06
C GLU A 393 -10.63 4.94 10.81
N VAL A 394 -9.96 5.05 9.68
CA VAL A 394 -9.15 6.20 9.29
C VAL A 394 -9.24 6.44 7.79
N PHE A 395 -9.15 7.70 7.39
CA PHE A 395 -8.99 8.09 5.99
C PHE A 395 -7.80 9.04 5.86
N THR A 396 -6.90 8.76 4.91
CA THR A 396 -5.75 9.62 4.62
C THR A 396 -5.86 10.23 3.22
N TYR A 397 -5.95 11.55 3.18
CA TYR A 397 -6.01 12.28 1.91
C TYR A 397 -4.62 12.43 1.29
N LEU A 398 -4.45 11.98 0.07
CA LEU A 398 -3.26 12.13 -0.74
C LEU A 398 -3.48 13.26 -1.75
N ARG A 399 -2.83 14.44 -1.66
CA ARG A 399 -1.85 14.79 -0.63
C ARG A 399 -1.84 16.30 -0.40
N LEU A 400 -1.11 16.74 0.60
CA LEU A 400 -0.89 18.17 0.91
C LEU A 400 -0.23 18.89 -0.26
N GLY A 401 -0.82 19.98 -0.66
CA GLY A 401 -0.30 20.88 -1.69
C GLY A 401 -1.03 22.21 -1.66
N SER A 402 -0.55 23.19 -2.42
CA SER A 402 -1.20 24.50 -2.55
C SER A 402 -2.65 24.38 -3.01
N ASP A 403 -2.93 23.42 -3.88
CA ASP A 403 -4.27 23.22 -4.43
C ASP A 403 -5.29 22.78 -3.37
N LEU A 404 -4.88 21.93 -2.43
CA LEU A 404 -5.73 21.53 -1.30
C LEU A 404 -6.02 22.71 -0.37
N LEU A 405 -4.99 23.52 -0.08
CA LEU A 405 -5.06 24.56 0.95
C LEU A 405 -5.69 25.87 0.48
N ASN A 406 -6.07 25.99 -0.79
CA ASN A 406 -6.56 27.23 -1.38
C ASN A 406 -8.08 27.26 -1.60
N GLY A 407 -8.65 28.43 -1.29
CA GLY A 407 -10.00 28.84 -1.70
C GLY A 407 -11.09 27.80 -1.43
N ASP A 408 -11.85 27.52 -2.49
CA ASP A 408 -13.01 26.59 -2.40
C ASP A 408 -12.61 25.14 -2.10
N ASN A 409 -11.42 24.70 -2.57
CA ASN A 409 -10.94 23.34 -2.30
C ASN A 409 -10.75 23.13 -0.79
N TRP A 410 -10.14 24.11 -0.11
CA TRP A 410 -9.97 24.04 1.33
C TRP A 410 -11.32 24.00 2.08
N SER A 411 -12.27 24.85 1.67
CA SER A 411 -13.58 24.89 2.28
C SER A 411 -14.35 23.55 2.09
N ARG A 412 -14.28 22.95 0.91
CA ARG A 412 -14.87 21.63 0.63
C ARG A 412 -14.21 20.53 1.44
N PHE A 413 -12.87 20.55 1.52
CA PHE A 413 -12.12 19.60 2.32
C PHE A 413 -12.48 19.69 3.81
N GLN A 414 -12.58 20.91 4.37
CA GLN A 414 -13.03 21.10 5.75
C GLN A 414 -14.44 20.52 5.99
N ASN A 415 -15.35 20.72 5.04
CA ASN A 415 -16.70 20.14 5.11
C ASN A 415 -16.62 18.60 5.10
N PHE A 416 -15.81 18.02 4.22
CA PHE A 416 -15.56 16.58 4.18
C PHE A 416 -15.01 16.06 5.51
N VAL A 417 -13.97 16.69 6.08
CA VAL A 417 -13.42 16.31 7.40
C VAL A 417 -14.51 16.29 8.47
N ASN A 418 -15.36 17.34 8.51
CA ASN A 418 -16.45 17.42 9.46
C ASN A 418 -17.50 16.32 9.25
N GLN A 419 -17.80 15.91 8.01
CA GLN A 419 -18.70 14.81 7.70
C GLN A 419 -18.11 13.45 8.13
N MET A 420 -16.81 13.24 7.96
CA MET A 420 -16.13 12.02 8.42
C MET A 420 -16.16 11.89 9.94
N HIS A 421 -16.06 12.99 10.69
CA HIS A 421 -16.15 13.02 12.16
C HIS A 421 -17.57 12.84 12.70
N GLN A 422 -18.62 13.03 11.90
CA GLN A 422 -19.98 12.79 12.35
C GLN A 422 -20.23 11.29 12.48
N GLY A 423 -20.43 10.80 13.69
CA GLY A 423 -20.83 9.41 13.94
C GLY A 423 -22.15 9.07 13.23
N LEU A 424 -22.27 7.86 12.70
CA LEU A 424 -23.52 7.35 12.13
C LEU A 424 -24.42 6.89 13.27
N SER A 425 -25.57 7.56 13.45
CA SER A 425 -26.65 7.03 14.29
C SER A 425 -27.35 5.91 13.51
N VAL A 426 -26.99 4.66 13.78
CA VAL A 426 -27.75 3.52 13.24
C VAL A 426 -28.97 3.33 14.16
N VAL A 427 -30.16 3.74 13.69
CA VAL A 427 -31.42 3.34 14.29
C VAL A 427 -31.70 1.91 13.85
N VAL A 428 -31.49 0.95 14.75
CA VAL A 428 -31.82 -0.47 14.53
C VAL A 428 -33.29 -0.70 14.92
#